data_84fddff46c18adc659cae2fdebdd9f8b
#
_entry.id   84fddff46c18adc659cae2fdebdd9f8b
#
_cell.length_a   1.000
_cell.length_b   1.000
_cell.length_c   1.000
_cell.angle_alpha   90.00
_cell.angle_beta   90.00
_cell.angle_gamma   90.00
#
_symmetry.space_group_name_H-M   'P 1'
#
loop_
_entity.id
_entity.type
_entity.pdbx_description
1 polymer ?
#
loop_
_entity_poly.entity_id
_entity_poly.type
_entity_poly.pdbx_seq_one_letter_code
_entity_poly.pdbx_strand_id
1 'polypeptide(L)'
;MPVVVAYLLILSEREAVAWVLRESQMAFPQTNRSEVNRLKVGDDLFVVTTRRCWHNPTRDRTRVIGTAVVTSEVVPYEKPVAIAGRDFTRGCDITVRALAPYLMGLDLASLIPRLDAFPNKSAWSIRLRRALLEISTSDATLLKQEFEGVAREPAAVIPIYLSSIRPIRRAPA
;
A
#
# COMPACT_ATOMS: atom_id res chain seq x y z
N MET A 1 -1.44 -20.09 18.60
CA MET A 1 -1.91 -18.83 18.03
C MET A 1 -1.13 -18.52 16.74
N PRO A 2 -1.79 -18.29 15.61
CA PRO A 2 -1.09 -17.85 14.42
C PRO A 2 -0.44 -16.49 14.70
N VAL A 3 0.83 -16.36 14.31
CA VAL A 3 1.56 -15.10 14.42
C VAL A 3 1.08 -14.18 13.29
N VAL A 4 0.55 -13.01 13.65
CA VAL A 4 0.20 -11.97 12.69
C VAL A 4 1.49 -11.28 12.25
N VAL A 5 1.74 -11.28 10.95
CA VAL A 5 2.85 -10.56 10.34
C VAL A 5 2.30 -9.25 9.76
N ALA A 6 3.11 -8.21 9.78
CA ALA A 6 2.74 -6.91 9.23
C ALA A 6 3.63 -6.56 8.05
N TYR A 7 3.04 -5.90 7.07
CA TYR A 7 3.72 -5.49 5.84
C TYR A 7 3.36 -4.06 5.46
N LEU A 8 4.30 -3.40 4.78
CA LEU A 8 3.97 -2.20 4.01
C LEU A 8 3.58 -2.65 2.60
N LEU A 9 2.38 -2.26 2.17
CA LEU A 9 1.96 -2.38 0.77
C LEU A 9 2.28 -1.06 0.08
N ILE A 10 3.24 -1.08 -0.84
CA ILE A 10 3.82 0.12 -1.43
C ILE A 10 3.24 0.35 -2.82
N LEU A 11 2.55 1.47 -2.97
CA LEU A 11 1.90 1.87 -4.22
C LEU A 11 2.59 3.10 -4.79
N SER A 12 3.08 2.99 -6.00
CA SER A 12 3.82 4.07 -6.68
C SER A 12 3.02 4.73 -7.81
N GLU A 13 1.77 4.30 -8.01
CA GLU A 13 0.89 4.84 -9.04
C GLU A 13 -0.51 5.11 -8.48
N ARG A 14 -1.05 6.29 -8.77
CA ARG A 14 -2.40 6.67 -8.31
C ARG A 14 -3.49 5.73 -8.84
N GLU A 15 -3.33 5.18 -10.04
CA GLU A 15 -4.26 4.18 -10.58
C GLU A 15 -4.28 2.92 -9.74
N ALA A 16 -3.12 2.51 -9.19
CA ALA A 16 -3.04 1.36 -8.30
C ALA A 16 -3.77 1.64 -6.98
N VAL A 17 -3.67 2.84 -6.44
CA VAL A 17 -4.44 3.24 -5.24
C VAL A 17 -5.94 3.11 -5.52
N ALA A 18 -6.43 3.67 -6.62
CA ALA A 18 -7.83 3.58 -6.99
C ALA A 18 -8.28 2.13 -7.16
N TRP A 19 -7.46 1.31 -7.82
CA TRP A 19 -7.77 -0.11 -8.05
C TRP A 19 -7.89 -0.87 -6.73
N VAL A 20 -6.92 -0.71 -5.83
CA VAL A 20 -6.92 -1.37 -4.51
C VAL A 20 -8.18 -0.99 -3.71
N LEU A 21 -8.53 0.29 -3.70
CA LEU A 21 -9.68 0.77 -2.94
C LEU A 21 -11.02 0.33 -3.56
N ARG A 22 -11.09 0.28 -4.90
CA ARG A 22 -12.30 -0.13 -5.61
C ARG A 22 -12.54 -1.63 -5.51
N GLU A 23 -11.50 -2.43 -5.71
CA GLU A 23 -11.62 -3.88 -5.77
C GLU A 23 -11.48 -4.56 -4.41
N SER A 24 -11.01 -3.87 -3.39
CA SER A 24 -10.64 -4.45 -2.09
C SER A 24 -9.69 -5.63 -2.25
N GLN A 25 -8.69 -5.46 -3.08
CA GLN A 25 -7.67 -6.46 -3.39
C GLN A 25 -6.30 -5.81 -3.47
N MET A 26 -5.27 -6.61 -3.27
CA MET A 26 -3.93 -6.26 -3.71
C MET A 26 -3.46 -7.25 -4.77
N ALA A 27 -2.70 -6.75 -5.73
CA ALA A 27 -2.23 -7.52 -6.88
C ALA A 27 -0.72 -7.40 -7.00
N PHE A 28 -0.10 -8.46 -7.53
CA PHE A 28 1.35 -8.54 -7.70
C PHE A 28 1.69 -8.91 -9.13
N PRO A 29 2.75 -8.30 -9.70
CA PRO A 29 3.30 -8.76 -10.96
C PRO A 29 3.94 -10.14 -10.81
N GLN A 30 4.27 -10.77 -11.90
CA GLN A 30 5.00 -12.03 -11.85
C GLN A 30 6.36 -11.80 -11.18
N THR A 31 6.53 -12.36 -9.99
CA THR A 31 7.72 -12.19 -9.17
C THR A 31 7.87 -13.37 -8.22
N ASN A 32 9.12 -13.72 -7.95
CA ASN A 32 9.47 -14.76 -6.99
C ASN A 32 9.81 -14.19 -5.60
N ARG A 33 9.34 -12.98 -5.29
CA ARG A 33 9.62 -12.37 -3.99
C ARG A 33 8.99 -13.16 -2.86
N SER A 34 9.79 -13.49 -1.88
CA SER A 34 9.41 -14.34 -0.75
C SER A 34 8.31 -13.73 0.12
N GLU A 35 8.25 -12.40 0.22
CA GLU A 35 7.22 -11.72 1.00
C GLU A 35 5.81 -12.05 0.49
N VAL A 36 5.62 -12.03 -0.84
CA VAL A 36 4.31 -12.35 -1.45
C VAL A 36 3.92 -13.81 -1.16
N ASN A 37 4.89 -14.72 -1.22
CA ASN A 37 4.65 -16.13 -0.99
C ASN A 37 4.33 -16.45 0.48
N ARG A 38 4.71 -15.58 1.42
CA ARG A 38 4.47 -15.77 2.86
C ARG A 38 3.21 -15.11 3.38
N LEU A 39 2.51 -14.32 2.55
CA LEU A 39 1.26 -13.67 2.95
C LEU A 39 0.22 -14.69 3.38
N LYS A 40 -0.44 -14.42 4.50
CA LYS A 40 -1.50 -15.26 5.07
C LYS A 40 -2.71 -14.44 5.43
N VAL A 41 -3.86 -15.08 5.45
CA VAL A 41 -5.09 -14.49 5.98
C VAL A 41 -4.85 -14.01 7.42
N GLY A 42 -5.24 -12.79 7.70
CA GLY A 42 -5.05 -12.15 9.01
C GLY A 42 -3.81 -11.27 9.11
N ASP A 43 -2.92 -11.29 8.14
CA ASP A 43 -1.74 -10.41 8.15
C ASP A 43 -2.17 -8.94 8.00
N ASP A 44 -1.48 -8.08 8.74
CA ASP A 44 -1.73 -6.64 8.75
C ASP A 44 -1.01 -5.94 7.60
N LEU A 45 -1.67 -4.96 7.03
CA LEU A 45 -1.13 -4.14 5.96
C LEU A 45 -1.20 -2.66 6.33
N PHE A 46 -0.13 -1.95 6.01
CA PHE A 46 -0.10 -0.48 5.99
C PHE A 46 0.09 -0.04 4.55
N VAL A 47 -0.88 0.67 4.02
CA VAL A 47 -0.83 1.14 2.63
C VAL A 47 0.03 2.38 2.55
N VAL A 48 1.08 2.32 1.75
CA VAL A 48 2.05 3.41 1.58
C VAL A 48 2.00 3.92 0.15
N THR A 49 1.89 5.23 -0.01
CA THR A 49 2.04 5.87 -1.32
C THR A 49 3.40 6.54 -1.38
N THR A 50 4.14 6.29 -2.46
CA THR A 50 5.45 6.91 -2.67
C THR A 50 5.31 8.37 -3.10
N ARG A 51 6.40 9.12 -2.98
CA ARG A 51 6.43 10.53 -3.38
C ARG A 51 5.98 10.80 -4.82
N ARG A 52 6.13 9.82 -5.71
CA ARG A 52 5.78 9.95 -7.13
C ARG A 52 4.37 9.45 -7.47
N CYS A 53 3.69 8.85 -6.51
CA CYS A 53 2.39 8.21 -6.72
C CYS A 53 1.36 9.16 -7.35
N TRP A 54 1.33 10.41 -6.90
CA TRP A 54 0.35 11.41 -7.33
C TRP A 54 0.84 12.30 -8.49
N HIS A 55 1.98 11.97 -9.09
CA HIS A 55 2.60 12.72 -10.19
C HIS A 55 2.98 14.16 -9.84
N ASN A 56 3.26 14.42 -8.58
CA ASN A 56 3.70 15.72 -8.08
C ASN A 56 4.90 15.57 -7.11
N PRO A 57 6.05 15.01 -7.58
CA PRO A 57 7.15 14.62 -6.69
C PRO A 57 7.86 15.79 -6.00
N THR A 58 7.67 17.02 -6.46
CA THR A 58 8.28 18.21 -5.85
C THR A 58 7.49 18.70 -4.63
N ARG A 59 6.20 18.39 -4.55
CA ARG A 59 5.31 18.83 -3.47
C ARG A 59 4.82 17.71 -2.59
N ASP A 60 4.84 16.49 -3.10
CA ASP A 60 4.31 15.34 -2.38
C ASP A 60 5.39 14.63 -1.57
N ARG A 61 4.93 13.76 -0.67
CA ARG A 61 5.78 13.00 0.25
C ARG A 61 5.35 11.55 0.23
N THR A 62 6.25 10.67 0.70
CA THR A 62 5.88 9.27 0.98
C THR A 62 5.03 9.24 2.23
N ARG A 63 3.82 8.65 2.13
CA ARG A 63 2.84 8.65 3.22
C ARG A 63 2.28 7.27 3.49
N VAL A 64 1.99 6.99 4.75
CA VAL A 64 1.09 5.89 5.12
C VAL A 64 -0.33 6.45 5.03
N ILE A 65 -1.14 5.89 4.16
CA ILE A 65 -2.50 6.39 3.90
C ILE A 65 -3.61 5.50 4.45
N GLY A 66 -3.31 4.27 4.82
CA GLY A 66 -4.36 3.37 5.30
C GLY A 66 -3.83 2.14 5.99
N THR A 67 -4.75 1.45 6.67
CA THR A 67 -4.54 0.14 7.27
C THR A 67 -5.52 -0.85 6.68
N ALA A 68 -5.10 -2.09 6.53
CA ALA A 68 -5.91 -3.16 5.97
C ALA A 68 -5.49 -4.50 6.57
N VAL A 69 -6.26 -5.53 6.28
CA VAL A 69 -5.98 -6.92 6.67
C VAL A 69 -6.17 -7.82 5.46
N VAL A 70 -5.32 -8.83 5.33
CA VAL A 70 -5.43 -9.87 4.31
C VAL A 70 -6.60 -10.80 4.65
N THR A 71 -7.53 -11.00 3.72
CA THR A 71 -8.74 -11.79 3.95
C THR A 71 -8.85 -13.04 3.07
N SER A 72 -7.94 -13.21 2.10
CA SER A 72 -7.85 -14.44 1.31
C SER A 72 -6.40 -14.82 1.06
N GLU A 73 -6.20 -16.05 0.60
CA GLU A 73 -4.88 -16.48 0.10
C GLU A 73 -4.55 -15.78 -1.22
N VAL A 74 -3.26 -15.66 -1.52
CA VAL A 74 -2.78 -15.19 -2.82
C VAL A 74 -3.03 -16.28 -3.85
N VAL A 75 -3.75 -15.93 -4.90
CA VAL A 75 -4.10 -16.86 -5.99
C VAL A 75 -3.72 -16.26 -7.33
N PRO A 76 -3.38 -17.12 -8.33
CA PRO A 76 -3.16 -16.62 -9.69
C PRO A 76 -4.49 -16.16 -10.30
N TYR A 77 -4.43 -15.12 -11.13
CA TYR A 77 -5.57 -14.67 -11.92
C TYR A 77 -5.67 -15.50 -13.20
N GLU A 78 -6.90 -15.77 -13.65
CA GLU A 78 -7.13 -16.43 -14.96
C GLU A 78 -6.56 -15.58 -16.11
N LYS A 79 -6.77 -14.28 -16.03
CA LYS A 79 -6.19 -13.30 -16.96
C LYS A 79 -5.45 -12.24 -16.19
N PRO A 80 -4.26 -11.81 -16.65
CA PRO A 80 -3.56 -10.71 -16.00
C PRO A 80 -4.43 -9.47 -15.91
N VAL A 81 -4.34 -8.78 -14.76
CA VAL A 81 -5.00 -7.50 -14.54
C VAL A 81 -4.04 -6.39 -14.92
N ALA A 82 -4.47 -5.48 -15.80
CA ALA A 82 -3.65 -4.33 -16.18
C ALA A 82 -3.93 -3.17 -15.22
N ILE A 83 -2.89 -2.67 -14.57
CA ILE A 83 -2.94 -1.52 -13.69
C ILE A 83 -1.78 -0.60 -14.04
N ALA A 84 -2.07 0.66 -14.38
CA ALA A 84 -1.06 1.66 -14.74
C ALA A 84 -0.08 1.16 -15.83
N GLY A 85 -0.58 0.37 -16.77
CA GLY A 85 0.23 -0.13 -17.88
C GLY A 85 1.08 -1.36 -17.57
N ARG A 86 0.94 -1.95 -16.40
CA ARG A 86 1.64 -3.17 -16.00
C ARG A 86 0.65 -4.31 -15.79
N ASP A 87 1.09 -5.52 -16.09
CA ASP A 87 0.30 -6.73 -15.88
C ASP A 87 0.57 -7.31 -14.50
N PHE A 88 -0.51 -7.62 -13.78
CA PHE A 88 -0.48 -8.26 -12.47
C PHE A 88 -1.10 -9.65 -12.60
N THR A 89 -0.37 -10.66 -12.18
CA THR A 89 -0.71 -12.06 -12.48
C THR A 89 -1.32 -12.82 -11.30
N ARG A 90 -1.23 -12.27 -10.09
CA ARG A 90 -1.77 -12.88 -8.88
C ARG A 90 -2.15 -11.81 -7.86
N GLY A 91 -3.00 -12.17 -6.92
CA GLY A 91 -3.42 -11.25 -5.88
C GLY A 91 -4.25 -11.93 -4.79
N CYS A 92 -4.71 -11.14 -3.85
CA CYS A 92 -5.56 -11.59 -2.77
C CYS A 92 -6.54 -10.50 -2.35
N ASP A 93 -7.60 -10.93 -1.65
CA ASP A 93 -8.56 -10.02 -1.07
C ASP A 93 -8.00 -9.36 0.19
N ILE A 94 -8.37 -8.12 0.41
CA ILE A 94 -8.06 -7.37 1.62
C ILE A 94 -9.31 -6.66 2.11
N THR A 95 -9.31 -6.30 3.40
CA THR A 95 -10.32 -5.39 3.95
C THR A 95 -9.59 -4.14 4.45
N VAL A 96 -9.91 -3.00 3.86
CA VAL A 96 -9.40 -1.70 4.31
C VAL A 96 -10.12 -1.34 5.61
N ARG A 97 -9.37 -1.11 6.69
CA ARG A 97 -9.93 -0.83 8.01
C ARG A 97 -10.00 0.65 8.33
N ALA A 98 -9.01 1.40 7.88
CA ALA A 98 -8.96 2.84 8.07
C ALA A 98 -8.22 3.47 6.90
N LEU A 99 -8.58 4.70 6.57
CA LEU A 99 -8.01 5.42 5.45
C LEU A 99 -7.87 6.90 5.82
N ALA A 100 -6.74 7.52 5.49
CA ALA A 100 -6.57 8.96 5.66
C ALA A 100 -7.39 9.72 4.61
N PRO A 101 -7.79 10.96 4.88
CA PRO A 101 -8.38 11.81 3.85
C PRO A 101 -7.48 11.92 2.62
N TYR A 102 -8.10 12.11 1.46
CA TYR A 102 -7.40 12.19 0.18
C TYR A 102 -6.24 13.20 0.23
N LEU A 103 -5.07 12.79 -0.23
CA LEU A 103 -3.79 13.51 -0.21
C LEU A 103 -3.23 13.78 1.19
N MET A 104 -3.78 13.15 2.22
CA MET A 104 -3.29 13.20 3.60
C MET A 104 -2.71 11.85 4.01
N GLY A 105 -2.19 11.75 5.21
CA GLY A 105 -1.59 10.54 5.76
C GLY A 105 -0.39 10.86 6.64
N LEU A 106 0.26 9.81 7.16
CA LEU A 106 1.50 9.97 7.92
C LEU A 106 2.67 10.22 6.98
N ASP A 107 3.45 11.25 7.26
CA ASP A 107 4.73 11.45 6.59
C ASP A 107 5.71 10.36 7.04
N LEU A 108 5.99 9.39 6.17
CA LEU A 108 6.86 8.27 6.53
C LEU A 108 8.29 8.72 6.84
N ALA A 109 8.80 9.76 6.15
CA ALA A 109 10.15 10.25 6.38
C ALA A 109 10.38 10.66 7.82
N SER A 110 9.38 11.25 8.48
CA SER A 110 9.48 11.67 9.88
C SER A 110 9.56 10.50 10.86
N LEU A 111 9.11 9.32 10.47
CA LEU A 111 9.10 8.12 11.31
C LEU A 111 10.29 7.20 11.07
N ILE A 112 11.02 7.39 9.96
CA ILE A 112 12.16 6.52 9.59
C ILE A 112 13.18 6.31 10.71
N PRO A 113 13.58 7.33 11.49
CA PRO A 113 14.53 7.12 12.58
C PRO A 113 14.07 6.13 13.64
N ARG A 114 12.75 5.92 13.76
CA ARG A 114 12.12 5.08 14.78
C ARG A 114 11.71 3.70 14.25
N LEU A 115 11.91 3.42 12.96
CA LEU A 115 11.46 2.19 12.31
C LEU A 115 12.63 1.22 12.08
N ASP A 116 12.46 -0.02 12.53
CA ASP A 116 13.46 -1.09 12.37
C ASP A 116 13.60 -1.54 10.91
N ALA A 117 12.53 -1.41 10.13
CA ALA A 117 12.51 -1.82 8.72
C ALA A 117 13.52 -1.06 7.85
N PHE A 118 14.02 0.07 8.33
CA PHE A 118 14.91 0.95 7.59
C PHE A 118 16.25 1.13 8.34
N PRO A 119 17.13 0.11 8.32
CA PRO A 119 18.41 0.19 9.04
C PRO A 119 19.34 1.26 8.48
N ASN A 120 19.31 1.49 7.16
CA ASN A 120 20.03 2.61 6.54
C ASN A 120 19.15 3.84 6.49
N LYS A 121 19.27 4.71 7.47
CA LYS A 121 18.40 5.88 7.64
C LYS A 121 18.58 6.94 6.55
N SER A 122 19.74 7.01 5.91
CA SER A 122 19.99 8.00 4.84
C SER A 122 19.49 7.53 3.47
N ALA A 123 19.40 6.22 3.23
CA ALA A 123 18.96 5.65 1.96
C ALA A 123 17.68 4.82 2.10
N TRP A 124 16.80 5.20 3.02
CA TRP A 124 15.60 4.44 3.35
C TRP A 124 14.66 4.24 2.16
N SER A 125 14.56 5.20 1.26
CA SER A 125 13.63 5.14 0.11
C SER A 125 13.97 4.01 -0.87
N ILE A 126 15.19 3.49 -0.87
CA ILE A 126 15.58 2.36 -1.72
C ILE A 126 14.74 1.11 -1.39
N ARG A 127 14.43 0.89 -0.11
CA ARG A 127 13.62 -0.26 0.30
C ARG A 127 12.18 -0.18 -0.15
N LEU A 128 11.71 0.98 -0.57
CA LEU A 128 10.35 1.18 -1.10
C LEU A 128 10.22 0.86 -2.61
N ARG A 129 11.27 0.34 -3.24
CA ARG A 129 11.24 -0.07 -4.64
C ARG A 129 10.62 -1.46 -4.86
N ARG A 130 9.95 -1.99 -3.86
CA ARG A 130 9.23 -3.28 -3.89
C ARG A 130 7.76 -3.05 -3.58
N ALA A 131 6.91 -4.00 -3.97
CA ALA A 131 5.47 -3.90 -3.72
C ALA A 131 5.11 -4.18 -2.26
N LEU A 132 5.90 -5.01 -1.58
CA LEU A 132 5.60 -5.49 -0.23
C LEU A 132 6.90 -5.54 0.59
N LEU A 133 6.85 -5.00 1.80
CA LEU A 133 7.98 -5.01 2.74
C LEU A 133 7.49 -5.45 4.11
N GLU A 134 8.04 -6.56 4.61
CA GLU A 134 7.76 -7.04 5.97
C GLU A 134 8.33 -6.07 7.00
N ILE A 135 7.55 -5.80 8.06
CA ILE A 135 7.96 -4.96 9.17
C ILE A 135 7.83 -5.71 10.49
N SER A 136 8.57 -5.27 11.51
CA SER A 136 8.52 -5.86 12.84
C SER A 136 7.20 -5.56 13.55
N THR A 137 6.90 -6.33 14.61
CA THR A 137 5.76 -6.07 15.48
C THR A 137 5.85 -4.68 16.13
N SER A 138 7.06 -4.25 16.51
CA SER A 138 7.26 -2.91 17.09
C SER A 138 7.00 -1.80 16.07
N ASP A 139 7.43 -1.98 14.83
CA ASP A 139 7.13 -1.04 13.75
C ASP A 139 5.62 -0.95 13.50
N ALA A 140 4.94 -2.09 13.45
CA ALA A 140 3.49 -2.13 13.26
C ALA A 140 2.75 -1.41 14.38
N THR A 141 3.16 -1.61 15.63
CA THR A 141 2.57 -0.93 16.79
C THR A 141 2.75 0.58 16.69
N LEU A 142 3.96 1.02 16.34
CA LEU A 142 4.24 2.46 16.15
C LEU A 142 3.37 3.06 15.06
N LEU A 143 3.29 2.42 13.90
CA LEU A 143 2.49 2.92 12.79
C LEU A 143 1.00 2.96 13.12
N LYS A 144 0.47 1.95 13.83
CA LYS A 144 -0.93 1.97 14.28
C LYS A 144 -1.21 3.16 15.19
N GLN A 145 -0.35 3.40 16.16
CA GLN A 145 -0.51 4.51 17.11
C GLN A 145 -0.47 5.87 16.40
N GLU A 146 0.53 6.07 15.54
CA GLU A 146 0.68 7.33 14.80
C GLU A 146 -0.45 7.54 13.79
N PHE A 147 -0.97 6.48 13.19
CA PHE A 147 -2.03 6.57 12.19
C PHE A 147 -3.40 6.91 12.79
N GLU A 148 -3.65 6.64 14.06
CA GLU A 148 -4.93 6.94 14.72
C GLU A 148 -5.37 8.39 14.55
N GLY A 149 -4.42 9.33 14.55
CA GLY A 149 -4.71 10.76 14.41
C GLY A 149 -5.25 11.18 13.04
N VAL A 150 -5.01 10.38 12.00
CA VAL A 150 -5.45 10.68 10.63
C VAL A 150 -6.46 9.66 10.07
N ALA A 151 -6.73 8.61 10.84
CA ALA A 151 -7.62 7.52 10.41
C ALA A 151 -9.07 7.98 10.31
N ARG A 152 -9.73 7.59 9.23
CA ARG A 152 -11.17 7.81 8.99
C ARG A 152 -11.80 6.49 8.56
N GLU A 153 -13.13 6.39 8.69
CA GLU A 153 -13.88 5.26 8.15
C GLU A 153 -13.72 5.19 6.63
N PRO A 154 -13.34 4.03 6.07
CA PRO A 154 -13.13 3.90 4.64
C PRO A 154 -14.34 4.32 3.81
N ALA A 155 -15.54 3.95 4.22
CA ALA A 155 -16.78 4.28 3.50
C ALA A 155 -16.99 5.80 3.33
N ALA A 156 -16.47 6.60 4.26
CA ALA A 156 -16.56 8.06 4.18
C ALA A 156 -15.54 8.68 3.23
N VAL A 157 -14.42 7.99 2.97
CA VAL A 157 -13.26 8.58 2.29
C VAL A 157 -13.01 7.97 0.91
N ILE A 158 -13.27 6.69 0.72
CA ILE A 158 -13.05 6.00 -0.56
C ILE A 158 -13.72 6.72 -1.74
N PRO A 159 -14.99 7.18 -1.65
CA PRO A 159 -15.61 7.88 -2.78
C PRO A 159 -14.83 9.10 -3.25
N ILE A 160 -14.18 9.81 -2.32
CA ILE A 160 -13.36 10.99 -2.65
C ILE A 160 -12.11 10.57 -3.42
N TYR A 161 -11.45 9.48 -3.00
CA TYR A 161 -10.31 8.92 -3.75
C TYR A 161 -10.71 8.54 -5.17
N LEU A 162 -11.80 7.80 -5.31
CA LEU A 162 -12.23 7.30 -6.63
C LEU A 162 -12.69 8.41 -7.57
N SER A 163 -13.32 9.46 -7.06
CA SER A 163 -13.73 10.60 -7.87
C SER A 163 -12.56 11.53 -8.23
N SER A 164 -11.51 11.56 -7.39
CA SER A 164 -10.36 12.46 -7.57
C SER A 164 -9.25 11.83 -8.42
N ILE A 165 -9.10 10.51 -8.37
CA ILE A 165 -8.10 9.79 -9.16
C ILE A 165 -8.65 9.54 -10.55
N ARG A 166 -8.17 10.32 -11.53
CA ARG A 166 -8.58 10.15 -12.92
C ARG A 166 -7.68 9.11 -13.62
N PRO A 167 -8.26 8.27 -14.48
CA PRO A 167 -7.46 7.41 -15.33
C PRO A 167 -6.48 8.23 -16.16
N ILE A 168 -5.26 7.76 -16.32
CA ILE A 168 -4.33 8.36 -17.26
C ILE A 168 -4.89 8.08 -18.65
N ARG A 169 -5.21 9.13 -19.39
CA ARG A 169 -5.59 8.98 -20.80
C ARG A 169 -4.35 8.51 -21.56
N ARG A 170 -4.38 7.28 -22.01
CA ARG A 170 -3.40 6.81 -22.97
C ARG A 170 -3.75 7.44 -24.33
N ALA A 171 -2.73 7.96 -25.02
CA ALA A 171 -2.92 8.33 -26.41
C ALA A 171 -3.43 7.09 -27.17
N PRO A 172 -4.43 7.24 -28.05
CA PRO A 172 -4.85 6.13 -28.88
C PRO A 172 -3.67 5.63 -29.70
N ALA A 173 -3.52 4.30 -29.71
CA ALA A 173 -2.46 3.65 -30.49
C ALA A 173 -2.67 3.90 -31.98
#